data_e50c43845e67f5bb8cb02c76412ecabe
#
_entry.id   e50c43845e67f5bb8cb02c76412ecabe
#
_cell.length_a   1.000
_cell.length_b   1.000
_cell.length_c   1.000
_cell.angle_alpha   90.00
_cell.angle_beta   90.00
_cell.angle_gamma   90.00
#
_symmetry.space_group_name_H-M   'P 1'
#
loop_
_entity.id
_entity.type
_entity.pdbx_description
1 polymer ?
#
loop_
_entity_poly.entity_id
_entity_poly.type
_entity_poly.pdbx_seq_one_letter_code
_entity_poly.pdbx_strand_id
1 'polypeptide(L)'
;LIIAYAVRRFPYVVRSASAGLQQTSQQLEEAAQNLGATPMMTIRKIVVPLIMANLIAGGILAFSFAMLEVSDSLILAQKEEHFPITKGIYTLYQRLGDGPYVASAMGVWGMALLTVTLVGAGLLMGRKLGAIFRA
;
A
#
# COMPACT_ATOMS: atom_id res chain seq x y z
N LEU A 1 7.02 -2.18 15.79
CA LEU A 1 6.34 -1.21 14.95
C LEU A 1 5.92 -1.79 13.59
N ILE A 2 6.84 -2.40 12.82
CA ILE A 2 6.55 -2.99 11.49
C ILE A 2 5.42 -4.01 11.56
N ILE A 3 5.46 -4.94 12.52
CA ILE A 3 4.41 -5.96 12.69
C ILE A 3 3.06 -5.31 13.03
N ALA A 4 3.05 -4.31 13.91
CA ALA A 4 1.82 -3.60 14.27
C ALA A 4 1.19 -2.91 13.04
N TYR A 5 2.01 -2.24 12.23
CA TYR A 5 1.55 -1.62 10.98
C TYR A 5 1.05 -2.66 9.98
N ALA A 6 1.75 -3.78 9.82
CA ALA A 6 1.34 -4.86 8.92
C ALA A 6 -0.03 -5.43 9.31
N VAL A 7 -0.21 -5.79 10.59
CA VAL A 7 -1.48 -6.36 11.09
C VAL A 7 -2.63 -5.37 10.93
N ARG A 8 -2.40 -4.11 11.29
CA ARG A 8 -3.44 -3.08 11.25
C ARG A 8 -3.86 -2.70 9.82
N ARG A 9 -2.95 -2.79 8.84
CA ARG A 9 -3.22 -2.47 7.43
C ARG A 9 -3.58 -3.70 6.58
N PHE A 10 -3.37 -4.89 7.11
CA PHE A 10 -3.70 -6.15 6.45
C PHE A 10 -5.13 -6.21 5.88
N PRO A 11 -6.18 -5.76 6.61
CA PRO A 11 -7.55 -5.79 6.09
C PRO A 11 -7.75 -5.04 4.77
N TYR A 12 -7.00 -3.97 4.50
CA TYR A 12 -7.12 -3.22 3.24
C TYR A 12 -6.67 -4.06 2.05
N VAL A 13 -5.54 -4.76 2.20
CA VAL A 13 -5.00 -5.63 1.14
C VAL A 13 -5.90 -6.83 0.93
N VAL A 14 -6.40 -7.45 2.01
CA VAL A 14 -7.32 -8.60 1.93
C VAL A 14 -8.61 -8.22 1.22
N ARG A 15 -9.23 -7.09 1.58
CA ARG A 15 -10.46 -6.62 0.92
C ARG A 15 -10.23 -6.33 -0.56
N SER A 16 -9.11 -5.73 -0.90
CA SER A 16 -8.74 -5.43 -2.28
C SER A 16 -8.51 -6.71 -3.09
N ALA A 17 -7.83 -7.69 -2.52
CA ALA A 17 -7.64 -9.01 -3.13
C ALA A 17 -8.98 -9.74 -3.32
N SER A 18 -9.84 -9.75 -2.29
CA SER A 18 -11.17 -10.37 -2.37
C SER A 18 -12.03 -9.73 -3.46
N ALA A 19 -12.03 -8.40 -3.57
CA ALA A 19 -12.74 -7.70 -4.63
C ALA A 19 -12.21 -8.07 -6.02
N GLY A 20 -10.89 -8.23 -6.17
CA GLY A 20 -10.28 -8.70 -7.41
C GLY A 20 -10.70 -10.13 -7.76
N LEU A 21 -10.70 -11.03 -6.79
CA LEU A 21 -11.13 -12.41 -6.99
C LEU A 21 -12.59 -12.52 -7.38
N GLN A 22 -13.49 -11.72 -6.79
CA GLN A 22 -14.91 -11.70 -7.15
C GLN A 22 -15.17 -11.24 -8.58
N GLN A 23 -14.26 -10.44 -9.16
CA GLN A 23 -14.32 -10.00 -10.55
C GLN A 23 -13.71 -10.99 -11.54
N THR A 24 -12.98 -12.00 -11.04
CA THR A 24 -12.33 -13.02 -11.86
C THR A 24 -13.30 -14.17 -12.12
N SER A 25 -13.45 -14.57 -13.39
CA SER A 25 -14.31 -15.71 -13.75
C SER A 25 -13.69 -17.03 -13.30
N GLN A 26 -14.44 -17.84 -12.58
CA GLN A 26 -14.07 -19.20 -12.20
C GLN A 26 -13.78 -20.09 -13.43
N GLN A 27 -14.41 -19.81 -14.55
CA GLN A 27 -14.21 -20.54 -15.81
C GLN A 27 -12.74 -20.52 -16.28
N LEU A 28 -11.99 -19.45 -15.99
CA LEU A 28 -10.57 -19.38 -16.33
C LEU A 28 -9.72 -20.36 -15.50
N GLU A 29 -10.09 -20.55 -14.25
CA GLU A 29 -9.39 -21.49 -13.36
C GLU A 29 -9.72 -22.94 -13.77
N GLU A 30 -10.98 -23.22 -14.06
CA GLU A 30 -11.43 -24.52 -14.54
C GLU A 30 -10.81 -24.89 -15.88
N ALA A 31 -10.76 -23.95 -16.84
CA ALA A 31 -10.11 -24.15 -18.12
C ALA A 31 -8.61 -24.47 -17.99
N ALA A 32 -7.91 -23.78 -17.09
CA ALA A 32 -6.50 -24.04 -16.82
C ALA A 32 -6.29 -25.45 -16.21
N GLN A 33 -7.15 -25.87 -15.29
CA GLN A 33 -7.09 -27.19 -14.67
C GLN A 33 -7.38 -28.30 -15.71
N ASN A 34 -8.37 -28.08 -16.59
CA ASN A 34 -8.67 -28.99 -17.69
C ASN A 34 -7.49 -29.17 -18.68
N LEU A 35 -6.65 -28.15 -18.81
CA LEU A 35 -5.41 -28.20 -19.59
C LEU A 35 -4.22 -28.80 -18.79
N GLY A 36 -4.47 -29.34 -17.60
CA GLY A 36 -3.47 -30.01 -16.78
C GLY A 36 -2.63 -29.08 -15.89
N ALA A 37 -3.04 -27.82 -15.70
CA ALA A 37 -2.36 -26.92 -14.77
C ALA A 37 -2.61 -27.36 -13.31
N THR A 38 -1.55 -27.37 -12.51
CA THR A 38 -1.70 -27.58 -11.07
C THR A 38 -2.33 -26.34 -10.40
N PRO A 39 -3.04 -26.48 -9.26
CA PRO A 39 -3.65 -25.36 -8.57
C PRO A 39 -2.67 -24.20 -8.30
N MET A 40 -1.44 -24.52 -7.90
CA MET A 40 -0.40 -23.51 -7.66
C MET A 40 0.02 -22.79 -8.95
N MET A 41 0.07 -23.50 -10.06
CA MET A 41 0.38 -22.91 -11.38
C MET A 41 -0.76 -21.99 -11.83
N THR A 42 -2.01 -22.38 -11.64
CA THR A 42 -3.21 -21.57 -11.92
C THR A 42 -3.19 -20.28 -11.11
N ILE A 43 -2.97 -20.36 -9.79
CA ILE A 43 -2.87 -19.18 -8.94
C ILE A 43 -1.78 -18.25 -9.43
N ARG A 44 -0.55 -18.74 -9.64
CA ARG A 44 0.60 -17.90 -9.96
C ARG A 44 0.55 -17.32 -11.37
N LYS A 45 0.06 -18.07 -12.35
CA LYS A 45 0.10 -17.66 -13.77
C LYS A 45 -1.19 -17.00 -14.26
N ILE A 46 -2.32 -17.22 -13.59
CA ILE A 46 -3.63 -16.71 -14.02
C ILE A 46 -4.22 -15.78 -12.97
N VAL A 47 -4.49 -16.30 -11.76
CA VAL A 47 -5.23 -15.53 -10.74
C VAL A 47 -4.46 -14.30 -10.30
N VAL A 48 -3.20 -14.47 -9.87
CA VAL A 48 -2.38 -13.35 -9.35
C VAL A 48 -2.20 -12.24 -10.40
N PRO A 49 -1.86 -12.51 -11.66
CA PRO A 49 -1.79 -11.46 -12.68
C PRO A 49 -3.12 -10.74 -12.92
N LEU A 50 -4.25 -11.45 -12.88
CA LEU A 50 -5.57 -10.86 -13.09
C LEU A 50 -5.96 -9.89 -11.96
N ILE A 51 -5.68 -10.26 -10.70
CA ILE A 51 -6.00 -9.41 -9.54
C ILE A 51 -4.88 -8.42 -9.19
N MET A 52 -3.79 -8.37 -9.95
CA MET A 52 -2.60 -7.55 -9.64
C MET A 52 -2.94 -6.07 -9.46
N ALA A 53 -3.84 -5.53 -10.29
CA ALA A 53 -4.28 -4.14 -10.17
C ALA A 53 -4.93 -3.87 -8.79
N ASN A 54 -5.78 -4.81 -8.34
CA ASN A 54 -6.45 -4.71 -7.05
C ASN A 54 -5.45 -4.85 -5.89
N LEU A 55 -4.47 -5.76 -6.00
CA LEU A 55 -3.41 -5.91 -5.00
C LEU A 55 -2.57 -4.63 -4.88
N ILE A 56 -2.21 -4.02 -6.01
CA ILE A 56 -1.48 -2.75 -6.02
C ILE A 56 -2.32 -1.64 -5.39
N ALA A 57 -3.61 -1.54 -5.72
CA ALA A 57 -4.50 -0.56 -5.11
C ALA A 57 -4.59 -0.72 -3.59
N GLY A 58 -4.78 -1.96 -3.11
CA GLY A 58 -4.78 -2.27 -1.68
C GLY A 58 -3.45 -1.94 -1.00
N GLY A 59 -2.34 -2.23 -1.67
CA GLY A 59 -1.01 -1.90 -1.19
C GLY A 59 -0.77 -0.39 -1.07
N ILE A 60 -1.22 0.40 -2.05
CA ILE A 60 -1.14 1.87 -2.03
C ILE A 60 -1.95 2.44 -0.86
N LEU A 61 -3.18 1.95 -0.66
CA LEU A 61 -4.01 2.36 0.48
C LEU A 61 -3.34 2.01 1.80
N ALA A 62 -2.84 0.78 1.95
CA ALA A 62 -2.14 0.35 3.15
C ALA A 62 -0.90 1.22 3.43
N PHE A 63 -0.11 1.53 2.40
CA PHE A 63 1.04 2.42 2.49
C PHE A 63 0.66 3.84 2.90
N SER A 64 -0.37 4.41 2.26
CA SER A 64 -0.83 5.77 2.54
C SER A 64 -1.27 5.92 4.00
N PHE A 65 -2.07 4.99 4.48
CA PHE A 65 -2.49 4.99 5.88
C PHE A 65 -1.34 4.69 6.86
N ALA A 66 -0.36 3.89 6.45
CA ALA A 66 0.83 3.64 7.27
C ALA A 66 1.71 4.90 7.38
N MET A 67 1.86 5.65 6.29
CA MET A 67 2.61 6.92 6.30
C MET A 67 1.98 7.99 7.19
N LEU A 68 0.65 8.01 7.30
CA LEU A 68 -0.08 8.98 8.10
C LEU A 68 -0.28 8.53 9.57
N GLU A 69 0.22 7.35 9.92
CA GLU A 69 0.01 6.79 11.26
C GLU A 69 0.89 7.49 12.29
N VAL A 70 0.26 7.96 13.35
CA VAL A 70 0.93 8.60 14.49
C VAL A 70 0.76 7.78 15.77
N SER A 71 -0.44 7.27 16.02
CA SER A 71 -0.84 6.68 17.30
C SER A 71 0.02 5.49 17.71
N ASP A 72 0.19 4.52 16.81
CA ASP A 72 1.00 3.32 17.07
C ASP A 72 2.48 3.70 17.27
N SER A 73 2.97 4.69 16.53
CA SER A 73 4.35 5.14 16.63
C SER A 73 4.64 5.89 17.92
N LEU A 74 3.68 6.64 18.46
CA LEU A 74 3.83 7.32 19.75
C LEU A 74 4.07 6.31 20.88
N ILE A 75 3.38 5.17 20.83
CA ILE A 75 3.47 4.15 21.87
C ILE A 75 4.66 3.20 21.64
N LEU A 76 4.83 2.70 20.41
CA LEU A 76 5.74 1.61 20.12
C LEU A 76 7.16 2.05 19.74
N ALA A 77 7.34 3.22 19.15
CA ALA A 77 8.66 3.71 18.76
C ALA A 77 9.31 4.46 19.92
N GLN A 78 10.13 3.79 20.73
CA GLN A 78 10.75 4.38 21.93
C GLN A 78 12.09 5.06 21.64
N LYS A 79 12.80 4.67 20.57
CA LYS A 79 14.12 5.22 20.22
C LYS A 79 14.00 6.17 19.04
N GLU A 80 14.67 7.32 19.08
CA GLU A 80 14.62 8.36 18.02
C GLU A 80 15.06 7.81 16.65
N GLU A 81 16.04 6.90 16.61
CA GLU A 81 16.52 6.25 15.38
C GLU A 81 15.45 5.42 14.65
N HIS A 82 14.35 5.08 15.33
CA HIS A 82 13.26 4.26 14.80
C HIS A 82 11.97 5.03 14.62
N PHE A 83 12.02 6.36 14.71
CA PHE A 83 10.82 7.17 14.57
C PHE A 83 10.36 7.22 13.11
N PRO A 84 9.10 6.87 12.82
CA PRO A 84 8.49 7.24 11.56
C PRO A 84 8.44 8.76 11.39
N ILE A 85 8.31 9.21 10.15
CA ILE A 85 8.30 10.65 9.82
C ILE A 85 7.26 11.43 10.63
N THR A 86 6.07 10.85 10.84
CA THR A 86 4.98 11.47 11.60
C THR A 86 5.32 11.67 13.07
N LYS A 87 5.94 10.68 13.72
CA LYS A 87 6.42 10.82 15.09
C LYS A 87 7.60 11.77 15.18
N GLY A 88 8.49 11.76 14.20
CA GLY A 88 9.60 12.71 14.09
C GLY A 88 9.08 14.16 14.04
N ILE A 89 8.10 14.44 13.19
CA ILE A 89 7.44 15.75 13.09
C ILE A 89 6.84 16.16 14.44
N TYR A 90 6.09 15.24 15.07
CA TYR A 90 5.46 15.51 16.38
C TYR A 90 6.50 15.84 17.45
N THR A 91 7.57 15.07 17.55
CA THR A 91 8.63 15.30 18.54
C THR A 91 9.39 16.60 18.29
N LEU A 92 9.70 16.91 17.02
CA LEU A 92 10.37 18.14 16.64
C LEU A 92 9.50 19.37 16.92
N TYR A 93 8.19 19.28 16.66
CA TYR A 93 7.27 20.38 16.92
C TYR A 93 7.24 20.78 18.42
N GLN A 94 7.50 19.85 19.32
CA GLN A 94 7.54 20.10 20.77
C GLN A 94 8.90 20.65 21.25
N ARG A 95 9.93 20.66 20.42
CA ARG A 95 11.24 21.22 20.77
C ARG A 95 11.20 22.74 20.73
N LEU A 96 11.82 23.37 21.73
CA LEU A 96 12.01 24.83 21.76
C LEU A 96 12.99 25.28 20.66
N GLY A 97 12.84 26.51 20.21
CA GLY A 97 13.70 27.10 19.17
C GLY A 97 13.24 26.73 17.76
N ASP A 98 14.14 26.18 16.95
CA ASP A 98 13.91 25.90 15.52
C ASP A 98 13.05 24.64 15.24
N GLY A 99 12.67 23.90 16.28
CA GLY A 99 11.90 22.66 16.18
C GLY A 99 10.65 22.76 15.31
N PRO A 100 9.75 23.74 15.50
CA PRO A 100 8.54 23.90 14.70
C PRO A 100 8.81 24.16 13.21
N TYR A 101 9.88 24.88 12.87
CA TYR A 101 10.26 25.16 11.47
C TYR A 101 10.74 23.88 10.78
N VAL A 102 11.59 23.10 11.45
CA VAL A 102 12.08 21.82 10.92
C VAL A 102 10.91 20.82 10.81
N ALA A 103 10.02 20.74 11.79
CA ALA A 103 8.82 19.93 11.76
C ALA A 103 7.93 20.28 10.56
N SER A 104 7.73 21.57 10.29
CA SER A 104 6.94 22.04 9.14
C SER A 104 7.59 21.64 7.81
N ALA A 105 8.90 21.80 7.69
CA ALA A 105 9.64 21.35 6.50
C ALA A 105 9.52 19.84 6.27
N MET A 106 9.66 19.04 7.33
CA MET A 106 9.44 17.60 7.25
C MET A 106 7.99 17.23 6.88
N GLY A 107 7.02 18.01 7.35
CA GLY A 107 5.60 17.84 6.98
C GLY A 107 5.38 18.05 5.48
N VAL A 108 5.96 19.12 4.91
CA VAL A 108 5.91 19.37 3.45
C VAL A 108 6.56 18.23 2.67
N TRP A 109 7.72 17.74 3.11
CA TRP A 109 8.37 16.59 2.50
C TRP A 109 7.51 15.32 2.56
N GLY A 110 6.90 15.04 3.71
CA GLY A 110 5.99 13.90 3.89
C GLY A 110 4.78 13.97 2.96
N MET A 111 4.15 15.15 2.85
CA MET A 111 3.03 15.39 1.94
C MET A 111 3.45 15.26 0.47
N ALA A 112 4.59 15.79 0.09
CA ALA A 112 5.12 15.67 -1.28
C ALA A 112 5.38 14.21 -1.65
N LEU A 113 6.03 13.44 -0.77
CA LEU A 113 6.30 12.02 -0.98
C LEU A 113 4.99 11.22 -1.12
N LEU A 114 4.02 11.45 -0.26
CA LEU A 114 2.72 10.80 -0.32
C LEU A 114 1.99 11.13 -1.62
N THR A 115 1.97 12.40 -2.01
CA THR A 115 1.33 12.86 -3.25
C THR A 115 1.98 12.21 -4.48
N VAL A 116 3.31 12.23 -4.56
CA VAL A 116 4.05 11.60 -5.67
C VAL A 116 3.77 10.10 -5.73
N THR A 117 3.74 9.42 -4.58
CA THR A 117 3.46 7.98 -4.52
C THR A 117 2.03 7.67 -4.99
N LEU A 118 1.03 8.40 -4.49
CA LEU A 118 -0.38 8.19 -4.84
C LEU A 118 -0.66 8.51 -6.32
N VAL A 119 -0.20 9.67 -6.78
CA VAL A 119 -0.40 10.10 -8.18
C VAL A 119 0.38 9.19 -9.12
N GLY A 120 1.64 8.91 -8.82
CA GLY A 120 2.48 8.02 -9.62
C GLY A 120 1.90 6.62 -9.74
N ALA A 121 1.46 6.04 -8.65
CA ALA A 121 0.81 4.74 -8.64
C ALA A 121 -0.52 4.76 -9.42
N GLY A 122 -1.34 5.79 -9.25
CA GLY A 122 -2.59 5.98 -10.00
C GLY A 122 -2.37 6.08 -11.51
N LEU A 123 -1.35 6.85 -11.94
CA LEU A 123 -0.99 6.98 -13.35
C LEU A 123 -0.47 5.67 -13.95
N LEU A 124 0.35 4.92 -13.20
CA LEU A 124 0.88 3.63 -13.65
C LEU A 124 -0.24 2.59 -13.80
N MET A 125 -1.21 2.57 -12.88
CA MET A 125 -2.39 1.70 -12.96
C MET A 125 -3.29 2.09 -14.14
N GLY A 126 -3.59 3.37 -14.31
CA GLY A 126 -4.41 3.86 -15.40
C GLY A 126 -3.84 3.55 -16.78
N ARG A 127 -2.53 3.65 -16.95
CA ARG A 127 -1.84 3.27 -18.20
C ARG A 127 -1.95 1.78 -18.51
N LYS A 128 -1.76 0.91 -17.50
CA LYS A 128 -1.86 -0.54 -17.69
C LYS A 128 -3.30 -0.99 -17.99
N LEU A 129 -4.27 -0.44 -17.30
CA LEU A 129 -5.68 -0.71 -17.58
C LEU A 129 -6.09 -0.23 -18.98
N GLY A 130 -5.67 0.98 -19.37
CA GLY A 130 -5.94 1.51 -20.71
C GLY A 130 -5.31 0.71 -21.84
N ALA A 131 -4.19 0.03 -21.63
CA ALA A 131 -3.56 -0.85 -22.62
C ALA A 131 -4.34 -2.16 -22.81
N ILE A 132 -4.93 -2.70 -21.73
CA ILE A 132 -5.73 -3.94 -21.80
C ILE A 132 -7.05 -3.73 -22.54
N PHE A 133 -7.65 -2.52 -22.43
CA PHE A 133 -8.90 -2.20 -23.12
C PHE A 133 -8.74 -1.74 -24.57
N ARG A 134 -7.49 -1.57 -25.05
CA ARG A 134 -7.21 -1.18 -26.45
C ARG A 134 -6.71 -2.35 -27.32
N ALA A 135 -6.53 -3.52 -26.74
CA ALA A 135 -6.19 -4.77 -27.44
C ALA A 135 -7.42 -5.63 -27.65
#